data_4e62eaf77d5c8d74df1c6bce83fae62a
#
_entry.id   4e62eaf77d5c8d74df1c6bce83fae62a
#
_cell.length_a   1.000
_cell.length_b   1.000
_cell.length_c   1.000
_cell.angle_alpha   90.00
_cell.angle_beta   90.00
_cell.angle_gamma   90.00
#
_symmetry.space_group_name_H-M   'P 1'
#
loop_
_entity.id
_entity.type
_entity.pdbx_description
1 polymer ?
#
loop_
_entity_poly.entity_id
_entity_poly.type
_entity_poly.pdbx_seq_one_letter_code
_entity_poly.pdbx_strand_id
1 'polypeptide(L)'
;MLLLQLGLVGLFALIVESAMFDWSAVYFESVVHVPKSLQIGFLVFMIMMATGRFLTNYAYQLWGKKKVLQLAGSFICIGFFISALLGGVFESMAMKVIINSLGFMLVGLGISCIVPTLYSFVGAKSKTPVSIALTILSSISFIGSLIAPLLIGAISQAFDIRI
;
A
#
# COMPACT_ATOMS: atom_id res chain seq x y z
N MET A 1 -10.32 21.00 -8.86
CA MET A 1 -8.99 20.45 -9.09
C MET A 1 -8.40 19.72 -7.86
N LEU A 2 -8.38 20.32 -6.68
CA LEU A 2 -7.81 19.70 -5.48
C LEU A 2 -8.43 18.32 -5.16
N LEU A 3 -9.75 18.19 -5.15
CA LEU A 3 -10.45 16.93 -4.85
C LEU A 3 -10.11 15.82 -5.84
N LEU A 4 -9.97 16.16 -7.13
CA LEU A 4 -9.58 15.19 -8.15
C LEU A 4 -8.14 14.70 -7.93
N GLN A 5 -7.21 15.61 -7.63
CA GLN A 5 -5.82 15.24 -7.35
C GLN A 5 -5.71 14.36 -6.12
N LEU A 6 -6.39 14.72 -5.02
CA LEU A 6 -6.42 13.89 -3.82
C LEU A 6 -7.13 12.55 -4.06
N GLY A 7 -8.20 12.55 -4.87
CA GLY A 7 -8.89 11.33 -5.29
C GLY A 7 -8.00 10.38 -6.08
N LEU A 8 -7.20 10.90 -7.02
CA LEU A 8 -6.23 10.09 -7.76
C LEU A 8 -5.15 9.50 -6.86
N VAL A 9 -4.63 10.27 -5.90
CA VAL A 9 -3.69 9.73 -4.91
C VAL A 9 -4.35 8.62 -4.09
N GLY A 10 -5.60 8.81 -3.68
CA GLY A 10 -6.38 7.80 -2.97
C GLY A 10 -6.65 6.56 -3.83
N LEU A 11 -6.94 6.73 -5.11
CA LEU A 11 -7.14 5.64 -6.07
C LEU A 11 -5.88 4.76 -6.15
N PHE A 12 -4.71 5.35 -6.39
CA PHE A 12 -3.46 4.59 -6.43
C PHE A 12 -3.12 3.94 -5.09
N ALA A 13 -3.39 4.62 -3.97
CA ALA A 13 -3.18 4.06 -2.64
C ALA A 13 -4.07 2.82 -2.42
N LEU A 14 -5.35 2.87 -2.79
CA LEU A 14 -6.25 1.72 -2.67
C LEU A 14 -5.96 0.60 -3.68
N ILE A 15 -5.38 0.91 -4.84
CA ILE A 15 -4.84 -0.14 -5.73
C ILE A 15 -3.73 -0.92 -5.00
N VAL A 16 -2.76 -0.22 -4.41
CA VAL A 16 -1.65 -0.85 -3.68
C VAL A 16 -2.17 -1.63 -2.47
N GLU A 17 -3.10 -1.05 -1.69
CA GLU A 17 -3.69 -1.70 -0.52
C GLU A 17 -4.41 -3.00 -0.90
N SER A 18 -5.28 -2.98 -1.92
CA SER A 18 -5.98 -4.17 -2.42
C SER A 18 -5.01 -5.20 -3.00
N ALA A 19 -4.01 -4.76 -3.76
CA ALA A 19 -2.97 -5.65 -4.27
C ALA A 19 -2.27 -6.40 -3.14
N MET A 20 -1.93 -5.72 -2.06
CA MET A 20 -1.29 -6.35 -0.90
C MET A 20 -2.23 -7.31 -0.17
N PHE A 21 -3.52 -7.00 -0.07
CA PHE A 21 -4.51 -7.90 0.56
C PHE A 21 -4.71 -9.19 -0.25
N ASP A 22 -4.88 -9.06 -1.56
CA ASP A 22 -5.29 -10.18 -2.39
C ASP A 22 -4.09 -11.04 -2.86
N TRP A 23 -2.95 -10.40 -3.12
CA TRP A 23 -1.84 -11.05 -3.81
C TRP A 23 -0.59 -11.28 -2.95
N SER A 24 -0.48 -10.70 -1.76
CA SER A 24 0.69 -10.90 -0.90
C SER A 24 0.93 -12.38 -0.53
N ALA A 25 -0.14 -13.11 -0.22
CA ALA A 25 -0.05 -14.54 0.09
C ALA A 25 0.33 -15.37 -1.14
N VAL A 26 -0.22 -15.02 -2.32
CA VAL A 26 0.10 -15.67 -3.59
C VAL A 26 1.55 -15.43 -3.98
N TYR A 27 2.05 -14.20 -3.80
CA TYR A 27 3.45 -13.86 -4.04
C TYR A 27 4.39 -14.67 -3.16
N PHE A 28 4.10 -14.79 -1.86
CA PHE A 28 4.93 -15.59 -0.95
C PHE A 28 4.91 -17.08 -1.30
N GLU A 29 3.80 -17.61 -1.79
CA GLU A 29 3.72 -18.99 -2.27
C GLU A 29 4.53 -19.20 -3.57
N SER A 30 4.34 -18.34 -4.57
CA SER A 30 4.86 -18.53 -5.92
C SER A 30 6.33 -18.14 -6.05
N VAL A 31 6.77 -17.06 -5.38
CA VAL A 31 8.13 -16.50 -5.50
C VAL A 31 9.03 -16.90 -4.35
N VAL A 32 8.50 -16.87 -3.12
CA VAL A 32 9.27 -17.17 -1.92
C VAL A 32 9.24 -18.67 -1.57
N HIS A 33 8.26 -19.41 -2.15
CA HIS A 33 8.03 -20.85 -1.93
C HIS A 33 7.65 -21.20 -0.47
N VAL A 34 6.93 -20.29 0.19
CA VAL A 34 6.36 -20.52 1.53
C VAL A 34 4.93 -21.01 1.39
N PRO A 35 4.50 -22.03 2.17
CA PRO A 35 3.13 -22.52 2.13
C PRO A 35 2.11 -21.40 2.34
N LYS A 36 1.10 -21.33 1.46
CA LYS A 36 0.03 -20.33 1.50
C LYS A 36 -0.72 -20.30 2.84
N SER A 37 -0.77 -21.42 3.54
CA SER A 37 -1.40 -21.54 4.86
C SER A 37 -0.78 -20.61 5.92
N LEU A 38 0.48 -20.22 5.79
CA LEU A 38 1.16 -19.36 6.75
C LEU A 38 0.85 -17.86 6.55
N GLN A 39 0.42 -17.44 5.36
CA GLN A 39 0.04 -16.06 5.01
C GLN A 39 1.01 -14.98 5.54
N ILE A 40 2.31 -15.28 5.57
CA ILE A 40 3.33 -14.43 6.19
C ILE A 40 3.32 -13.02 5.58
N GLY A 41 3.26 -12.92 4.26
CA GLY A 41 3.24 -11.63 3.57
C GLY A 41 2.07 -10.74 3.98
N PHE A 42 0.88 -11.33 4.05
CA PHE A 42 -0.34 -10.65 4.48
C PHE A 42 -0.24 -10.21 5.95
N LEU A 43 0.18 -11.10 6.85
CA LEU A 43 0.28 -10.80 8.28
C LEU A 43 1.28 -9.67 8.56
N VAL A 44 2.45 -9.74 7.95
CA VAL A 44 3.49 -8.71 8.11
C VAL A 44 3.01 -7.34 7.61
N PHE A 45 2.38 -7.30 6.44
CA PHE A 45 1.78 -6.09 5.89
C PHE A 45 0.72 -5.52 6.83
N MET A 46 -0.22 -6.34 7.31
CA MET A 46 -1.32 -5.93 8.20
C MET A 46 -0.83 -5.39 9.54
N ILE A 47 0.13 -6.07 10.18
CA ILE A 47 0.70 -5.63 11.45
C ILE A 47 1.36 -4.26 11.29
N MET A 48 2.15 -4.07 10.23
CA MET A 48 2.82 -2.79 10.00
C MET A 48 1.87 -1.69 9.58
N MET A 49 0.83 -2.01 8.81
CA MET A 49 -0.23 -1.05 8.48
C MET A 49 -0.99 -0.61 9.74
N ALA A 50 -1.35 -1.54 10.63
CA ALA A 50 -2.00 -1.20 11.90
C ALA A 50 -1.09 -0.33 12.77
N THR A 51 0.16 -0.74 12.95
CA THR A 51 1.17 0.02 13.72
C THR A 51 1.36 1.43 13.17
N GLY A 52 1.50 1.55 11.85
CA GLY A 52 1.64 2.84 11.18
C GLY A 52 0.44 3.77 11.40
N ARG A 53 -0.78 3.25 11.44
CA ARG A 53 -1.98 4.05 11.76
C ARG A 53 -1.92 4.68 13.15
N PHE A 54 -1.45 3.94 14.15
CA PHE A 54 -1.25 4.50 15.50
C PHE A 54 -0.15 5.56 15.54
N LEU A 55 0.93 5.37 14.78
CA LEU A 55 2.05 6.30 14.72
C LEU A 55 1.77 7.55 13.86
N THR A 56 0.76 7.51 13.00
CA THR A 56 0.47 8.58 12.04
C THR A 56 0.27 9.94 12.72
N ASN A 57 -0.48 10.02 13.81
CA ASN A 57 -0.71 11.28 14.53
C ASN A 57 0.59 11.85 15.12
N TYR A 58 1.45 11.01 15.65
CA TYR A 58 2.76 11.42 16.15
C TYR A 58 3.67 11.93 15.02
N ALA A 59 3.67 11.23 13.90
CA ALA A 59 4.40 11.65 12.72
C ALA A 59 3.93 13.01 12.17
N TYR A 60 2.63 13.31 12.24
CA TYR A 60 2.10 14.61 11.84
C TYR A 60 2.60 15.75 12.74
N GLN A 61 2.74 15.52 14.04
CA GLN A 61 3.24 16.52 14.98
C GLN A 61 4.72 16.82 14.72
N LEU A 62 5.52 15.81 14.36
CA LEU A 62 6.96 15.96 14.15
C LEU A 62 7.29 16.56 12.78
N TRP A 63 6.69 16.08 11.71
CA TRP A 63 7.09 16.37 10.34
C TRP A 63 6.03 17.11 9.51
N GLY A 64 4.82 17.18 10.01
CA GLY A 64 3.68 17.74 9.29
C GLY A 64 3.14 16.82 8.20
N LYS A 65 1.86 17.00 7.85
CA LYS A 65 1.10 16.12 6.95
C LYS A 65 1.71 15.97 5.55
N LYS A 66 2.29 17.05 5.00
CA LYS A 66 2.90 17.02 3.65
C LYS A 66 4.12 16.10 3.60
N LYS A 67 5.04 16.24 4.57
CA LYS A 67 6.24 15.39 4.63
C LYS A 67 5.88 13.93 4.92
N VAL A 68 4.91 13.67 5.79
CA VAL A 68 4.44 12.33 6.07
C VAL A 68 3.90 11.66 4.81
N LEU A 69 3.13 12.37 3.98
CA LEU A 69 2.63 11.83 2.71
C LEU A 69 3.76 11.53 1.72
N GLN A 70 4.78 12.38 1.65
CA GLN A 70 5.97 12.14 0.81
C GLN A 70 6.77 10.92 1.28
N LEU A 71 6.99 10.80 2.61
CA LEU A 71 7.65 9.63 3.20
C LEU A 71 6.84 8.35 2.99
N ALA A 72 5.53 8.42 3.10
CA ALA A 72 4.64 7.30 2.83
C ALA A 72 4.82 6.76 1.39
N GLY A 73 4.82 7.65 0.40
CA GLY A 73 5.10 7.28 -0.99
C GLY A 73 6.49 6.68 -1.18
N SER A 74 7.51 7.25 -0.54
CA SER A 74 8.88 6.72 -0.60
C SER A 74 8.97 5.32 0.01
N PHE A 75 8.31 5.06 1.15
CA PHE A 75 8.29 3.73 1.77
C PHE A 75 7.63 2.69 0.88
N ILE A 76 6.53 3.03 0.20
CA ILE A 76 5.88 2.14 -0.75
C ILE A 76 6.82 1.80 -1.90
N CYS A 77 7.44 2.82 -2.53
CA CYS A 77 8.37 2.60 -3.62
C CYS A 77 9.56 1.73 -3.20
N ILE A 78 10.22 2.08 -2.09
CA ILE A 78 11.38 1.32 -1.57
C ILE A 78 10.96 -0.12 -1.22
N GLY A 79 9.81 -0.32 -0.57
CA GLY A 79 9.31 -1.62 -0.20
C GLY A 79 9.09 -2.53 -1.41
N PHE A 80 8.45 -2.03 -2.47
CA PHE A 80 8.31 -2.79 -3.71
C PHE A 80 9.64 -3.03 -4.42
N PHE A 81 10.53 -2.04 -4.45
CA PHE A 81 11.87 -2.22 -5.03
C PHE A 81 12.66 -3.31 -4.32
N ILE A 82 12.64 -3.36 -2.99
CA ILE A 82 13.30 -4.41 -2.21
C ILE A 82 12.72 -5.78 -2.57
N SER A 83 11.40 -5.92 -2.59
CA SER A 83 10.76 -7.20 -2.91
C SER A 83 10.99 -7.62 -4.36
N ALA A 84 10.90 -6.70 -5.31
CA ALA A 84 11.05 -7.01 -6.73
C ALA A 84 12.49 -7.35 -7.13
N LEU A 85 13.47 -6.56 -6.66
CA LEU A 85 14.87 -6.72 -7.06
C LEU A 85 15.62 -7.75 -6.21
N LEU A 86 15.38 -7.76 -4.91
CA LEU A 86 16.14 -8.60 -3.98
C LEU A 86 15.39 -9.87 -3.57
N GLY A 87 14.06 -9.89 -3.71
CA GLY A 87 13.23 -10.99 -3.25
C GLY A 87 13.52 -12.36 -3.93
N GLY A 88 14.00 -12.33 -5.17
CA GLY A 88 14.31 -13.54 -5.95
C GLY A 88 15.81 -13.90 -6.04
N VAL A 89 16.72 -13.00 -5.63
CA VAL A 89 18.17 -13.13 -5.87
C VAL A 89 18.83 -14.16 -4.95
N PHE A 90 18.33 -14.34 -3.75
CA PHE A 90 18.95 -15.20 -2.76
C PHE A 90 18.52 -16.67 -2.92
N GLU A 91 19.44 -17.63 -2.79
CA GLU A 91 19.13 -19.06 -2.83
C GLU A 91 18.47 -19.54 -1.53
N SER A 92 18.85 -18.94 -0.40
CA SER A 92 18.31 -19.32 0.92
C SER A 92 16.85 -18.88 1.09
N MET A 93 15.96 -19.84 1.37
CA MET A 93 14.54 -19.57 1.64
C MET A 93 14.35 -18.59 2.82
N ALA A 94 15.16 -18.71 3.87
CA ALA A 94 15.08 -17.80 5.02
C ALA A 94 15.38 -16.35 4.63
N MET A 95 16.39 -16.13 3.78
CA MET A 95 16.73 -14.79 3.30
C MET A 95 15.63 -14.21 2.40
N LYS A 96 15.03 -15.02 1.51
CA LYS A 96 13.88 -14.60 0.70
C LYS A 96 12.72 -14.16 1.57
N VAL A 97 12.36 -14.92 2.59
CA VAL A 97 11.29 -14.57 3.54
C VAL A 97 11.60 -13.26 4.24
N ILE A 98 12.79 -13.09 4.79
CA ILE A 98 13.18 -11.89 5.53
C ILE A 98 13.13 -10.65 4.64
N ILE A 99 13.73 -10.69 3.46
CA ILE A 99 13.81 -9.54 2.54
C ILE A 99 12.44 -9.13 2.05
N ASN A 100 11.62 -10.09 1.60
CA ASN A 100 10.26 -9.80 1.15
C ASN A 100 9.37 -9.30 2.28
N SER A 101 9.53 -9.86 3.50
CA SER A 101 8.82 -9.36 4.67
C SER A 101 9.20 -7.92 5.00
N LEU A 102 10.48 -7.56 4.95
CA LEU A 102 10.93 -6.17 5.15
C LEU A 102 10.34 -5.22 4.09
N GLY A 103 10.31 -5.64 2.82
CA GLY A 103 9.67 -4.88 1.76
C GLY A 103 8.18 -4.63 2.05
N PHE A 104 7.44 -5.69 2.41
CA PHE A 104 6.01 -5.59 2.72
C PHE A 104 5.72 -4.81 4.00
N MET A 105 6.63 -4.85 4.99
CA MET A 105 6.57 -3.97 6.17
C MET A 105 6.63 -2.50 5.79
N LEU A 106 7.54 -2.11 4.90
CA LEU A 106 7.65 -0.73 4.43
C LEU A 106 6.41 -0.30 3.64
N VAL A 107 5.87 -1.16 2.77
CA VAL A 107 4.63 -0.88 2.06
C VAL A 107 3.48 -0.66 3.03
N GLY A 108 3.33 -1.53 4.04
CA GLY A 108 2.30 -1.41 5.07
C GLY A 108 2.38 -0.09 5.85
N LEU A 109 3.60 0.30 6.28
CA LEU A 109 3.82 1.60 6.94
C LEU A 109 3.45 2.77 6.02
N GLY A 110 3.85 2.72 4.75
CA GLY A 110 3.54 3.78 3.79
C GLY A 110 2.03 3.94 3.58
N ILE A 111 1.32 2.86 3.27
CA ILE A 111 -0.12 2.88 3.03
C ILE A 111 -0.90 3.37 4.26
N SER A 112 -0.48 3.02 5.46
CA SER A 112 -1.16 3.34 6.71
C SER A 112 -1.49 4.83 6.88
N CYS A 113 -0.60 5.71 6.40
CA CYS A 113 -0.69 7.15 6.57
C CYS A 113 -1.47 7.85 5.44
N ILE A 114 -1.62 7.24 4.25
CA ILE A 114 -2.13 7.96 3.07
C ILE A 114 -3.60 8.32 3.25
N VAL A 115 -4.46 7.35 3.49
CA VAL A 115 -5.92 7.58 3.57
C VAL A 115 -6.28 8.59 4.67
N PRO A 116 -5.80 8.47 5.93
CA PRO A 116 -6.06 9.47 6.97
C PRO A 116 -5.55 10.86 6.59
N THR A 117 -4.40 10.94 5.91
CA THR A 117 -3.83 12.21 5.45
C THR A 117 -4.73 12.88 4.42
N LEU A 118 -5.22 12.12 3.43
CA LEU A 118 -6.11 12.62 2.39
C LEU A 118 -7.41 13.17 2.98
N TYR A 119 -8.06 12.43 3.87
CA TYR A 119 -9.27 12.87 4.56
C TYR A 119 -9.03 14.13 5.37
N SER A 120 -7.90 14.22 6.06
CA SER A 120 -7.53 15.41 6.81
C SER A 120 -7.27 16.64 5.92
N PHE A 121 -6.69 16.45 4.72
CA PHE A 121 -6.52 17.54 3.76
C PHE A 121 -7.85 18.02 3.18
N VAL A 122 -8.75 17.11 2.87
CA VAL A 122 -10.08 17.45 2.36
C VAL A 122 -10.85 18.25 3.42
N GLY A 123 -10.86 17.78 4.68
CA GLY A 123 -11.52 18.47 5.77
C GLY A 123 -11.01 19.88 6.04
N ALA A 124 -9.69 20.10 5.83
CA ALA A 124 -9.06 21.39 6.09
C ALA A 124 -9.13 22.41 4.93
N LYS A 125 -9.15 21.93 3.68
CA LYS A 125 -8.98 22.78 2.49
C LYS A 125 -10.12 22.77 1.50
N SER A 126 -11.15 21.95 1.70
CA SER A 126 -12.30 21.91 0.79
C SER A 126 -13.17 23.15 0.95
N LYS A 127 -13.53 23.75 -0.19
CA LYS A 127 -14.57 24.81 -0.25
C LYS A 127 -15.98 24.21 -0.28
N THR A 128 -16.12 22.93 -0.50
CA THR A 128 -17.37 22.17 -0.52
C THR A 128 -17.67 21.66 0.89
N PRO A 129 -18.95 21.42 1.26
CA PRO A 129 -19.27 20.74 2.51
C PRO A 129 -18.44 19.46 2.69
N VAL A 130 -17.86 19.29 3.87
CA VAL A 130 -16.87 18.22 4.13
C VAL A 130 -17.43 16.85 3.81
N SER A 131 -18.70 16.59 4.09
CA SER A 131 -19.36 15.31 3.78
C SER A 131 -19.36 15.00 2.28
N ILE A 132 -19.73 15.97 1.45
CA ILE A 132 -19.74 15.81 -0.01
C ILE A 132 -18.31 15.60 -0.54
N ALA A 133 -17.38 16.40 -0.04
CA ALA A 133 -15.99 16.31 -0.46
C ALA A 133 -15.36 14.94 -0.10
N LEU A 134 -15.67 14.39 1.07
CA LEU A 134 -15.24 13.05 1.48
C LEU A 134 -15.90 11.96 0.65
N THR A 135 -17.19 12.10 0.33
CA THR A 135 -17.89 11.13 -0.55
C THR A 135 -17.24 11.09 -1.92
N ILE A 136 -16.96 12.24 -2.54
CA ILE A 136 -16.28 12.29 -3.84
C ILE A 136 -14.90 11.66 -3.76
N LEU A 137 -14.11 12.01 -2.75
CA LEU A 137 -12.78 11.43 -2.53
C LEU A 137 -12.85 9.91 -2.41
N SER A 138 -13.73 9.40 -1.55
CA SER A 138 -13.90 7.97 -1.32
C SER A 138 -14.37 7.24 -2.58
N SER A 139 -15.35 7.80 -3.30
CA SER A 139 -15.86 7.18 -4.54
C SER A 139 -14.76 7.01 -5.58
N ILE A 140 -13.94 8.04 -5.81
CA ILE A 140 -12.80 7.95 -6.74
C ILE A 140 -11.79 6.92 -6.24
N SER A 141 -11.46 6.93 -4.95
CA SER A 141 -10.47 6.03 -4.38
C SER A 141 -10.91 4.56 -4.44
N PHE A 142 -12.16 4.24 -4.14
CA PHE A 142 -12.69 2.89 -4.17
C PHE A 142 -12.72 2.26 -5.57
N ILE A 143 -12.77 3.07 -6.64
CA ILE A 143 -12.58 2.56 -8.01
C ILE A 143 -11.22 1.85 -8.13
N GLY A 144 -10.18 2.36 -7.47
CA GLY A 144 -8.87 1.72 -7.43
C GLY A 144 -8.90 0.32 -6.83
N SER A 145 -9.60 0.15 -5.70
CA SER A 145 -9.75 -1.15 -5.05
C SER A 145 -10.49 -2.19 -5.93
N LEU A 146 -11.47 -1.75 -6.72
CA LEU A 146 -12.19 -2.63 -7.66
C LEU A 146 -11.35 -3.02 -8.87
N ILE A 147 -10.52 -2.10 -9.36
CA ILE A 147 -9.68 -2.32 -10.54
C ILE A 147 -8.44 -3.17 -10.21
N ALA A 148 -7.90 -3.05 -9.02
CA ALA A 148 -6.66 -3.71 -8.62
C ALA A 148 -6.64 -5.23 -8.85
N PRO A 149 -7.61 -6.04 -8.40
CA PRO A 149 -7.63 -7.49 -8.63
C PRO A 149 -7.69 -7.84 -10.12
N LEU A 150 -8.45 -7.06 -10.90
CA LEU A 150 -8.60 -7.27 -12.34
C LEU A 150 -7.30 -6.99 -13.09
N LEU A 151 -6.62 -5.88 -12.77
CA LEU A 151 -5.35 -5.52 -13.39
C LEU A 151 -4.26 -6.55 -13.08
N ILE A 152 -4.10 -6.91 -11.80
CA ILE A 152 -3.07 -7.85 -11.39
C ILE A 152 -3.38 -9.24 -11.93
N GLY A 153 -4.64 -9.69 -11.91
CA GLY A 153 -5.06 -10.95 -12.49
C GLY A 153 -4.79 -11.02 -14.00
N ALA A 154 -5.06 -9.95 -14.75
CA ALA A 154 -4.77 -9.89 -16.18
C ALA A 154 -3.25 -9.88 -16.47
N ILE A 155 -2.47 -9.13 -15.70
CA ILE A 155 -1.00 -9.07 -15.83
C ILE A 155 -0.39 -10.43 -15.48
N SER A 156 -0.83 -11.06 -14.40
CA SER A 156 -0.30 -12.37 -13.97
C SER A 156 -0.62 -13.51 -14.94
N GLN A 157 -1.70 -13.38 -15.73
CA GLN A 157 -2.02 -14.34 -16.80
C GLN A 157 -1.21 -14.07 -18.08
N ALA A 158 -0.89 -12.82 -18.37
CA ALA A 158 -0.13 -12.44 -19.56
C ALA A 158 1.39 -12.59 -19.37
N PHE A 159 1.86 -12.38 -18.17
CA PHE A 159 3.27 -12.44 -17.77
C PHE A 159 3.39 -13.32 -16.53
N ASP A 160 4.52 -14.00 -16.36
CA ASP A 160 4.74 -14.83 -15.16
C ASP A 160 4.66 -13.97 -13.88
N ILE A 161 4.11 -14.51 -12.79
CA ILE A 161 3.91 -13.79 -11.49
C ILE A 161 5.20 -13.14 -10.93
N ARG A 162 6.35 -13.47 -11.51
CA ARG A 162 7.67 -12.92 -11.15
C ARG A 162 7.94 -11.50 -11.64
N ILE A 163 7.04 -10.92 -12.43
CA ILE A 163 7.08 -9.55 -12.91
C ILE A 163 6.01 -8.74 -12.15
#